data_4d495737bf647f4239343f2e53b7f634
#
_entry.id   4d495737bf647f4239343f2e53b7f634
#
_cell.length_a   1.000
_cell.length_b   1.000
_cell.length_c   1.000
_cell.angle_alpha   90.00
_cell.angle_beta   90.00
_cell.angle_gamma   90.00
#
_symmetry.space_group_name_H-M   'P 1'
#
loop_
_entity.id
_entity.type
_entity.pdbx_description
1 polymer ?
#
loop_
_entity_poly.entity_id
_entity_poly.type
_entity_poly.pdbx_seq_one_letter_code
_entity_poly.pdbx_strand_id
1 'polypeptide(L)'
;MDELIREFENKMHLEGKSDTTIKSYTASVKEFFRWFNDSFGEVGFKKLYRENILEYKSYLKNVKTCKRTGQNLNAKSINAKLSALIKYNELMQPDNIVISKADLIKVQAEVISPTNITKKEVEEFRQRVLQSEGCSAKRNYAIVTIMAYAGLRISEVLHLKKVDVNTAASQIRVADGKGGKQRTVIINSKVISAIREYQRSDSVESEYLFHNSKGKVLNPSTINKVFDEFSADGYHIHPHMLRHFFCYNALESGAYSINEVSNQAGHTSIKTTLKYLNPNLEQIKKKSELL
;
A
#
# COMPACT_ATOMS: atom_id res chain seq x y z
N MET A 1 16.05 -2.80 -27.31
CA MET A 1 15.19 -2.35 -26.19
C MET A 1 15.50 -3.04 -24.88
N ASP A 2 15.77 -4.36 -24.87
CA ASP A 2 16.10 -5.08 -23.62
C ASP A 2 17.38 -4.56 -22.95
N GLU A 3 18.36 -4.13 -23.75
CA GLU A 3 19.60 -3.52 -23.23
C GLU A 3 19.30 -2.18 -22.53
N LEU A 4 18.48 -1.32 -23.13
CA LEU A 4 18.04 -0.06 -22.54
C LEU A 4 17.27 -0.27 -21.21
N ILE A 5 16.48 -1.32 -21.15
CA ILE A 5 15.77 -1.69 -19.91
C ILE A 5 16.74 -2.13 -18.83
N ARG A 6 17.73 -2.97 -19.14
CA ARG A 6 18.75 -3.41 -18.17
C ARG A 6 19.59 -2.23 -17.67
N GLU A 7 19.99 -1.35 -18.57
CA GLU A 7 20.72 -0.13 -18.19
C GLU A 7 19.87 0.76 -17.26
N PHE A 8 18.60 0.96 -17.57
CA PHE A 8 17.67 1.71 -16.73
C PHE A 8 17.52 1.08 -15.33
N GLU A 9 17.34 -0.24 -15.26
CA GLU A 9 17.28 -0.98 -13.99
C GLU A 9 18.54 -0.78 -13.17
N ASN A 10 19.72 -0.91 -13.78
CA ASN A 10 21.01 -0.69 -13.12
C ASN A 10 21.15 0.73 -12.57
N LYS A 11 20.79 1.76 -13.36
CA LYS A 11 20.83 3.16 -12.91
C LYS A 11 19.86 3.41 -11.75
N MET A 12 18.67 2.77 -11.76
CA MET A 12 17.72 2.83 -10.65
C MET A 12 18.27 2.18 -9.37
N HIS A 13 18.99 1.06 -9.49
CA HIS A 13 19.68 0.42 -8.35
C HIS A 13 20.77 1.33 -7.77
N LEU A 14 21.58 1.96 -8.61
CA LEU A 14 22.61 2.92 -8.18
C LEU A 14 22.01 4.14 -7.44
N GLU A 15 20.79 4.56 -7.79
CA GLU A 15 20.06 5.59 -7.03
C GLU A 15 19.43 5.08 -5.72
N GLY A 16 19.62 3.82 -5.35
CA GLY A 16 19.07 3.24 -4.13
C GLY A 16 17.54 3.07 -4.16
N LYS A 17 16.93 2.93 -5.34
CA LYS A 17 15.49 2.65 -5.44
C LYS A 17 15.19 1.23 -4.98
N SER A 18 14.05 1.04 -4.31
CA SER A 18 13.61 -0.30 -3.91
C SER A 18 13.27 -1.17 -5.12
N ASP A 19 13.48 -2.50 -5.01
CA ASP A 19 13.17 -3.49 -6.05
C ASP A 19 11.71 -3.38 -6.55
N THR A 20 10.78 -3.10 -5.63
CA THR A 20 9.36 -2.90 -5.98
C THR A 20 9.18 -1.68 -6.87
N THR A 21 9.88 -0.58 -6.59
CA THR A 21 9.85 0.63 -7.41
C THR A 21 10.47 0.36 -8.77
N ILE A 22 11.63 -0.31 -8.81
CA ILE A 22 12.32 -0.67 -10.05
C ILE A 22 11.41 -1.53 -10.93
N LYS A 23 10.84 -2.62 -10.39
CA LYS A 23 9.89 -3.49 -11.11
C LYS A 23 8.70 -2.72 -11.68
N SER A 24 8.11 -1.82 -10.90
CA SER A 24 6.95 -1.03 -11.33
C SER A 24 7.29 -0.06 -12.46
N TYR A 25 8.42 0.64 -12.34
CA TYR A 25 8.87 1.61 -13.34
C TYR A 25 9.30 0.90 -14.63
N THR A 26 10.08 -0.18 -14.52
CA THR A 26 10.46 -1.03 -15.64
C THR A 26 9.24 -1.57 -16.40
N ALA A 27 8.23 -2.05 -15.68
CA ALA A 27 6.99 -2.53 -16.31
C ALA A 27 6.29 -1.42 -17.11
N SER A 28 6.27 -0.19 -16.58
CA SER A 28 5.66 0.97 -17.26
C SER A 28 6.47 1.40 -18.49
N VAL A 29 7.80 1.38 -18.42
CA VAL A 29 8.68 1.70 -19.56
C VAL A 29 8.58 0.62 -20.64
N LYS A 30 8.55 -0.67 -20.27
CA LYS A 30 8.30 -1.78 -21.21
C LYS A 30 6.93 -1.66 -21.90
N GLU A 31 5.92 -1.16 -21.20
CA GLU A 31 4.60 -0.91 -21.80
C GLU A 31 4.66 0.24 -22.81
N PHE A 32 5.40 1.31 -22.52
CA PHE A 32 5.63 2.40 -23.47
C PHE A 32 6.36 1.89 -24.73
N PHE A 33 7.40 1.09 -24.58
CA PHE A 33 8.14 0.54 -25.74
C PHE A 33 7.28 -0.38 -26.61
N ARG A 34 6.39 -1.17 -26.01
CA ARG A 34 5.43 -1.97 -26.78
C ARG A 34 4.49 -1.08 -27.57
N TRP A 35 3.88 -0.09 -26.92
CA TRP A 35 3.02 0.88 -27.57
C TRP A 35 3.76 1.61 -28.70
N PHE A 36 5.01 2.00 -28.49
CA PHE A 36 5.83 2.68 -29.48
C PHE A 36 6.02 1.79 -30.72
N ASN A 37 6.38 0.52 -30.54
CA ASN A 37 6.53 -0.42 -31.63
C ASN A 37 5.21 -0.70 -32.37
N ASP A 38 4.13 -0.86 -31.62
CA ASP A 38 2.80 -1.09 -32.19
C ASP A 38 2.32 0.13 -33.02
N SER A 39 2.72 1.35 -32.64
CA SER A 39 2.30 2.61 -33.28
C SER A 39 3.17 3.01 -34.47
N PHE A 40 4.48 2.76 -34.38
CA PHE A 40 5.47 3.26 -35.36
C PHE A 40 6.22 2.14 -36.12
N GLY A 41 5.87 0.88 -35.87
CA GLY A 41 6.56 -0.28 -36.44
C GLY A 41 7.91 -0.53 -35.75
N GLU A 42 8.68 -1.50 -36.31
CA GLU A 42 10.01 -1.86 -35.77
C GLU A 42 11.10 -0.82 -36.11
N VAL A 43 10.76 0.44 -36.21
CA VAL A 43 11.74 1.53 -36.28
C VAL A 43 12.44 1.59 -34.95
N GLY A 44 13.70 1.19 -34.85
CA GLY A 44 14.45 1.08 -33.64
C GLY A 44 14.31 2.35 -32.75
N PHE A 45 13.84 2.20 -31.51
CA PHE A 45 13.73 3.30 -30.57
C PHE A 45 15.16 3.88 -30.31
N LYS A 46 15.37 5.14 -30.67
CA LYS A 46 16.65 5.83 -30.48
C LYS A 46 16.64 6.70 -29.24
N LYS A 47 15.60 7.52 -29.07
CA LYS A 47 15.41 8.41 -27.91
C LYS A 47 13.94 8.78 -27.75
N LEU A 48 13.60 9.34 -26.58
CA LEU A 48 12.30 9.97 -26.36
C LEU A 48 12.23 11.31 -27.09
N TYR A 49 11.12 11.56 -27.75
CA TYR A 49 10.74 12.85 -28.32
C TYR A 49 9.48 13.36 -27.63
N ARG A 50 9.30 14.67 -27.62
CA ARG A 50 8.13 15.31 -27.00
C ARG A 50 6.83 14.81 -27.61
N GLU A 51 6.79 14.65 -28.91
CA GLU A 51 5.65 14.16 -29.68
C GLU A 51 5.22 12.78 -29.22
N ASN A 52 6.16 11.84 -29.07
CA ASN A 52 5.88 10.49 -28.60
C ASN A 52 5.26 10.48 -27.20
N ILE A 53 5.69 11.40 -26.33
CA ILE A 53 5.12 11.52 -24.96
C ILE A 53 3.67 12.02 -25.01
N LEU A 54 3.38 13.02 -25.86
CA LEU A 54 2.04 13.56 -26.01
C LEU A 54 1.06 12.53 -26.60
N GLU A 55 1.49 11.80 -27.62
CA GLU A 55 0.71 10.72 -28.24
C GLU A 55 0.48 9.55 -27.27
N TYR A 56 1.52 9.12 -26.53
CA TYR A 56 1.35 8.09 -25.52
C TYR A 56 0.41 8.52 -24.39
N LYS A 57 0.50 9.77 -23.95
CA LYS A 57 -0.43 10.33 -22.96
C LYS A 57 -1.87 10.32 -23.47
N SER A 58 -2.08 10.68 -24.73
CA SER A 58 -3.39 10.62 -25.39
C SER A 58 -3.90 9.18 -25.49
N TYR A 59 -3.05 8.23 -25.89
CA TYR A 59 -3.36 6.80 -25.91
C TYR A 59 -3.79 6.28 -24.52
N LEU A 60 -3.02 6.60 -23.47
CA LEU A 60 -3.35 6.21 -22.11
C LEU A 60 -4.69 6.76 -21.61
N LYS A 61 -5.05 7.95 -22.07
CA LYS A 61 -6.28 8.64 -21.65
C LYS A 61 -7.52 8.15 -22.39
N ASN A 62 -7.39 7.89 -23.70
CA ASN A 62 -8.54 7.73 -24.58
C ASN A 62 -8.72 6.29 -25.09
N VAL A 63 -7.66 5.50 -25.14
CA VAL A 63 -7.66 4.17 -25.80
C VAL A 63 -7.39 3.05 -24.80
N LYS A 64 -6.42 3.26 -23.91
CA LYS A 64 -5.99 2.24 -22.95
C LYS A 64 -7.02 1.99 -21.88
N THR A 65 -7.44 0.74 -21.72
CA THR A 65 -8.34 0.32 -20.65
C THR A 65 -7.61 -0.45 -19.56
N CYS A 66 -8.19 -0.46 -18.38
CA CYS A 66 -7.74 -1.27 -17.24
C CYS A 66 -8.12 -2.73 -17.49
N LYS A 67 -7.15 -3.64 -17.52
CA LYS A 67 -7.38 -5.08 -17.76
C LYS A 67 -8.39 -5.72 -16.79
N ARG A 68 -8.48 -5.21 -15.55
CA ARG A 68 -9.36 -5.77 -14.51
C ARG A 68 -10.80 -5.29 -14.63
N THR A 69 -11.02 -4.03 -15.02
CA THR A 69 -12.34 -3.39 -15.01
C THR A 69 -12.90 -3.12 -16.40
N GLY A 70 -12.09 -3.22 -17.45
CA GLY A 70 -12.45 -2.82 -18.82
C GLY A 70 -12.62 -1.30 -19.01
N GLN A 71 -12.57 -0.50 -17.94
CA GLN A 71 -12.78 0.95 -17.97
C GLN A 71 -11.50 1.69 -18.34
N ASN A 72 -11.63 2.94 -18.76
CA ASN A 72 -10.49 3.83 -19.03
C ASN A 72 -9.61 4.00 -17.79
N LEU A 73 -8.32 4.23 -18.01
CA LEU A 73 -7.39 4.47 -16.91
C LEU A 73 -7.74 5.78 -16.19
N ASN A 74 -7.73 5.73 -14.86
CA ASN A 74 -7.85 6.94 -14.05
C ASN A 74 -6.56 7.79 -14.08
N ALA A 75 -6.67 9.06 -13.73
CA ALA A 75 -5.55 10.00 -13.74
C ALA A 75 -4.35 9.53 -12.88
N LYS A 76 -4.60 8.86 -11.74
CA LYS A 76 -3.53 8.33 -10.88
C LYS A 76 -2.73 7.23 -11.59
N SER A 77 -3.43 6.32 -12.30
CA SER A 77 -2.78 5.23 -13.07
C SER A 77 -1.99 5.78 -14.25
N ILE A 78 -2.52 6.79 -14.96
CA ILE A 78 -1.80 7.47 -16.04
C ILE A 78 -0.55 8.16 -15.49
N ASN A 79 -0.67 8.92 -14.40
CA ASN A 79 0.44 9.61 -13.76
C ASN A 79 1.54 8.65 -13.27
N ALA A 80 1.19 7.45 -12.79
CA ALA A 80 2.18 6.43 -12.42
C ALA A 80 3.04 6.01 -13.61
N LYS A 81 2.42 5.81 -14.79
CA LYS A 81 3.14 5.47 -16.03
C LYS A 81 3.99 6.63 -16.54
N LEU A 82 3.44 7.85 -16.53
CA LEU A 82 4.21 9.04 -16.91
C LEU A 82 5.38 9.31 -15.96
N SER A 83 5.22 9.07 -14.64
CA SER A 83 6.30 9.19 -13.67
C SER A 83 7.46 8.23 -13.94
N ALA A 84 7.16 7.03 -14.43
CA ALA A 84 8.20 6.09 -14.86
C ALA A 84 8.96 6.61 -16.09
N LEU A 85 8.25 7.23 -17.05
CA LEU A 85 8.89 7.84 -18.24
C LEU A 85 9.70 9.09 -17.87
N ILE A 86 9.23 9.91 -16.92
CA ILE A 86 10.02 11.03 -16.38
C ILE A 86 11.35 10.49 -15.85
N LYS A 87 11.28 9.44 -15.02
CA LYS A 87 12.49 8.85 -14.44
C LYS A 87 13.38 8.20 -15.48
N TYR A 88 12.80 7.54 -16.48
CA TYR A 88 13.56 7.00 -17.61
C TYR A 88 14.28 8.11 -18.38
N ASN A 89 13.59 9.21 -18.70
CA ASN A 89 14.16 10.34 -19.40
C ASN A 89 15.31 10.99 -18.61
N GLU A 90 15.10 11.23 -17.29
CA GLU A 90 16.13 11.78 -16.40
C GLU A 90 17.42 10.92 -16.38
N LEU A 91 17.28 9.61 -16.33
CA LEU A 91 18.43 8.69 -16.20
C LEU A 91 19.10 8.32 -17.52
N MET A 92 18.31 8.18 -18.58
CA MET A 92 18.80 7.66 -19.85
C MET A 92 19.13 8.76 -20.85
N GLN A 93 18.55 9.95 -20.69
CA GLN A 93 18.71 11.06 -21.62
C GLN A 93 18.75 12.40 -20.88
N PRO A 94 19.71 12.61 -19.94
CA PRO A 94 19.74 13.78 -19.07
C PRO A 94 19.88 15.10 -19.86
N ASP A 95 20.54 15.07 -21.00
CA ASP A 95 20.75 16.26 -21.86
C ASP A 95 19.55 16.55 -22.79
N ASN A 96 18.52 15.73 -22.73
CA ASN A 96 17.33 15.85 -23.58
C ASN A 96 16.06 15.56 -22.78
N ILE A 97 15.70 16.47 -21.86
CA ILE A 97 14.50 16.33 -21.04
C ILE A 97 13.27 16.75 -21.82
N VAL A 98 12.45 15.77 -22.21
CA VAL A 98 11.23 15.97 -23.02
C VAL A 98 9.93 15.75 -22.24
N ILE A 99 10.02 15.27 -21.00
CA ILE A 99 8.87 15.04 -20.09
C ILE A 99 9.23 15.45 -18.66
N SER A 100 8.32 16.12 -18.00
CA SER A 100 8.49 16.61 -16.62
C SER A 100 7.22 16.43 -15.78
N LYS A 101 7.28 16.81 -14.51
CA LYS A 101 6.11 16.79 -13.61
C LYS A 101 4.96 17.68 -14.08
N ALA A 102 5.24 18.69 -14.91
CA ALA A 102 4.21 19.55 -15.52
C ALA A 102 3.28 18.78 -16.49
N ASP A 103 3.75 17.66 -17.01
CA ASP A 103 2.99 16.80 -17.93
C ASP A 103 1.98 15.89 -17.23
N LEU A 104 2.08 15.76 -15.91
CA LEU A 104 1.15 14.96 -15.14
C LEU A 104 -0.26 15.56 -15.17
N ILE A 105 -1.26 14.68 -15.17
CA ILE A 105 -2.67 15.10 -15.09
C ILE A 105 -2.92 15.65 -13.68
N LYS A 106 -3.50 16.84 -13.59
CA LYS A 106 -3.94 17.39 -12.30
C LYS A 106 -4.99 16.47 -11.68
N VAL A 107 -4.65 15.88 -10.55
CA VAL A 107 -5.59 15.09 -9.74
C VAL A 107 -6.14 16.01 -8.68
N GLN A 108 -7.45 16.24 -8.68
CA GLN A 108 -8.09 16.92 -7.56
C GLN A 108 -7.82 16.11 -6.30
N ALA A 109 -7.49 16.79 -5.21
CA ALA A 109 -7.36 16.12 -3.93
C ALA A 109 -8.72 15.51 -3.59
N GLU A 110 -8.84 14.19 -3.77
CA GLU A 110 -10.02 13.49 -3.28
C GLU A 110 -10.03 13.71 -1.77
N VAL A 111 -11.10 14.31 -1.28
CA VAL A 111 -11.49 14.15 0.12
C VAL A 111 -11.64 12.63 0.27
N ILE A 112 -10.74 12.00 1.01
CA ILE A 112 -10.90 10.57 1.31
C ILE A 112 -12.20 10.51 2.09
N SER A 113 -13.26 10.01 1.47
CA SER A 113 -14.47 9.66 2.19
C SER A 113 -14.04 8.83 3.39
N PRO A 114 -14.60 9.09 4.59
CA PRO A 114 -14.33 8.24 5.74
C PRO A 114 -14.46 6.81 5.27
N THR A 115 -13.58 5.94 5.75
CA THR A 115 -13.66 4.52 5.41
C THR A 115 -15.08 4.08 5.68
N ASN A 116 -15.78 3.66 4.63
CA ASN A 116 -17.17 3.20 4.75
C ASN A 116 -17.27 1.88 5.54
N ILE A 117 -16.15 1.46 6.21
CA ILE A 117 -16.12 0.23 6.98
C ILE A 117 -16.39 0.51 8.46
N THR A 118 -17.44 -0.09 8.98
CA THR A 118 -17.87 0.00 10.37
C THR A 118 -17.09 -0.96 11.28
N LYS A 119 -17.11 -0.70 12.59
CA LYS A 119 -16.55 -1.62 13.60
C LYS A 119 -17.19 -3.02 13.49
N LYS A 120 -18.49 -3.09 13.21
CA LYS A 120 -19.24 -4.34 13.04
C LYS A 120 -18.72 -5.14 11.84
N GLU A 121 -18.58 -4.52 10.68
CA GLU A 121 -18.08 -5.18 9.48
C GLU A 121 -16.64 -5.69 9.63
N VAL A 122 -15.78 -4.91 10.30
CA VAL A 122 -14.41 -5.37 10.62
C VAL A 122 -14.43 -6.58 11.54
N GLU A 123 -15.29 -6.60 12.56
CA GLU A 123 -15.39 -7.72 13.49
C GLU A 123 -15.97 -8.97 12.79
N GLU A 124 -17.01 -8.82 11.97
CA GLU A 124 -17.58 -9.90 11.18
C GLU A 124 -16.55 -10.48 10.19
N PHE A 125 -15.77 -9.63 9.51
CA PHE A 125 -14.70 -10.08 8.64
C PHE A 125 -13.64 -10.88 9.42
N ARG A 126 -13.19 -10.37 10.56
CA ARG A 126 -12.24 -11.07 11.43
C ARG A 126 -12.76 -12.44 11.88
N GLN A 127 -14.05 -12.53 12.25
CA GLN A 127 -14.67 -13.79 12.68
C GLN A 127 -14.74 -14.79 11.52
N ARG A 128 -15.13 -14.37 10.30
CA ARG A 128 -15.10 -15.24 9.13
C ARG A 128 -13.69 -15.80 8.87
N VAL A 129 -12.65 -14.96 8.98
CA VAL A 129 -11.27 -15.41 8.84
C VAL A 129 -10.87 -16.42 9.92
N LEU A 130 -11.32 -16.22 11.18
CA LEU A 130 -11.02 -17.13 12.28
C LEU A 130 -11.74 -18.48 12.14
N GLN A 131 -12.97 -18.46 11.63
CA GLN A 131 -13.83 -19.64 11.44
C GLN A 131 -13.49 -20.40 10.16
N SER A 132 -12.53 -19.90 9.34
CA SER A 132 -12.12 -20.60 8.13
C SER A 132 -11.48 -21.95 8.46
N GLU A 133 -11.72 -22.93 7.60
CA GLU A 133 -11.09 -24.23 7.73
C GLU A 133 -9.58 -24.17 7.44
N GLY A 134 -8.80 -24.90 8.25
CA GLY A 134 -7.37 -25.09 8.03
C GLY A 134 -6.45 -24.44 9.06
N CYS A 135 -5.20 -24.90 9.06
CA CYS A 135 -4.16 -24.51 10.01
C CYS A 135 -3.75 -23.02 9.93
N SER A 136 -4.14 -22.32 8.88
CA SER A 136 -3.79 -20.90 8.67
C SER A 136 -4.78 -19.92 9.28
N ALA A 137 -5.96 -20.35 9.76
CA ALA A 137 -7.03 -19.50 10.26
C ALA A 137 -6.55 -18.55 11.38
N LYS A 138 -5.94 -19.07 12.42
CA LYS A 138 -5.41 -18.28 13.55
C LYS A 138 -4.31 -17.31 13.14
N ARG A 139 -3.42 -17.73 12.23
CA ARG A 139 -2.39 -16.86 11.66
C ARG A 139 -3.02 -15.68 10.92
N ASN A 140 -3.95 -15.98 10.00
CA ASN A 140 -4.61 -14.97 9.19
C ASN A 140 -5.46 -14.02 10.06
N TYR A 141 -6.15 -14.55 11.07
CA TYR A 141 -6.88 -13.78 12.05
C TYR A 141 -5.97 -12.79 12.83
N ALA A 142 -4.79 -13.26 13.27
CA ALA A 142 -3.83 -12.41 13.95
C ALA A 142 -3.30 -11.29 13.03
N ILE A 143 -2.98 -11.62 11.76
CA ILE A 143 -2.56 -10.63 10.75
C ILE A 143 -3.62 -9.55 10.57
N VAL A 144 -4.87 -9.94 10.30
CA VAL A 144 -6.00 -9.02 10.12
C VAL A 144 -6.22 -8.17 11.36
N THR A 145 -6.10 -8.78 12.55
CA THR A 145 -6.29 -8.08 13.83
C THR A 145 -5.22 -7.01 14.05
N ILE A 146 -3.96 -7.30 13.78
CA ILE A 146 -2.87 -6.31 13.87
C ILE A 146 -3.13 -5.15 12.90
N MET A 147 -3.55 -5.43 11.68
CA MET A 147 -3.82 -4.38 10.70
C MET A 147 -4.99 -3.49 11.14
N ALA A 148 -6.06 -4.07 11.69
CA ALA A 148 -7.27 -3.36 12.10
C ALA A 148 -7.10 -2.56 13.41
N TYR A 149 -6.26 -3.02 14.35
CA TYR A 149 -6.19 -2.46 15.70
C TYR A 149 -4.81 -1.93 16.11
N ALA A 150 -3.79 -2.13 15.29
CA ALA A 150 -2.47 -1.53 15.46
C ALA A 150 -2.03 -0.68 14.26
N GLY A 151 -2.76 -0.75 13.15
CA GLY A 151 -2.57 0.11 11.97
C GLY A 151 -1.31 -0.17 11.16
N LEU A 152 -0.67 -1.33 11.29
CA LEU A 152 0.51 -1.69 10.53
C LEU A 152 0.17 -1.90 9.04
N ARG A 153 1.16 -1.64 8.17
CA ARG A 153 1.07 -2.01 6.75
C ARG A 153 1.20 -3.53 6.61
N ILE A 154 0.58 -4.11 5.59
CA ILE A 154 0.70 -5.56 5.31
C ILE A 154 2.16 -6.00 5.22
N SER A 155 3.02 -5.25 4.54
CA SER A 155 4.45 -5.56 4.44
C SER A 155 5.15 -5.54 5.80
N GLU A 156 4.81 -4.60 6.66
CA GLU A 156 5.35 -4.50 8.02
C GLU A 156 4.93 -5.73 8.85
N VAL A 157 3.64 -6.09 8.81
CA VAL A 157 3.12 -7.28 9.52
C VAL A 157 3.81 -8.56 9.07
N LEU A 158 3.99 -8.75 7.76
CA LEU A 158 4.58 -9.97 7.22
C LEU A 158 6.08 -10.11 7.51
N HIS A 159 6.78 -9.02 7.77
CA HIS A 159 8.20 -9.02 8.13
C HIS A 159 8.46 -8.92 9.64
N LEU A 160 7.41 -8.95 10.48
CA LEU A 160 7.59 -8.98 11.93
C LEU A 160 8.35 -10.25 12.34
N LYS A 161 9.39 -10.07 13.15
CA LYS A 161 10.10 -11.18 13.81
C LYS A 161 9.49 -11.44 15.18
N LYS A 162 9.63 -12.65 15.68
CA LYS A 162 9.16 -13.05 17.03
C LYS A 162 9.78 -12.16 18.11
N VAL A 163 11.04 -11.76 17.95
CA VAL A 163 11.77 -10.86 18.88
C VAL A 163 11.26 -9.40 18.86
N ASP A 164 10.54 -9.00 17.83
CA ASP A 164 9.99 -7.64 17.72
C ASP A 164 8.67 -7.47 18.49
N VAL A 165 8.08 -8.56 18.97
CA VAL A 165 6.78 -8.55 19.63
C VAL A 165 6.93 -8.80 21.12
N ASN A 166 6.66 -7.76 21.91
CA ASN A 166 6.63 -7.87 23.38
C ASN A 166 5.18 -7.76 23.88
N THR A 167 4.54 -8.91 24.05
CA THR A 167 3.14 -8.94 24.53
C THR A 167 3.00 -8.59 26.01
N ALA A 168 4.07 -8.65 26.82
CA ALA A 168 4.05 -8.24 28.23
C ALA A 168 4.08 -6.70 28.33
N ALA A 169 4.91 -6.05 27.51
CA ALA A 169 4.97 -4.59 27.42
C ALA A 169 3.89 -3.99 26.50
N SER A 170 3.04 -4.81 25.85
CA SER A 170 2.03 -4.37 24.90
C SER A 170 2.62 -3.59 23.71
N GLN A 171 3.75 -4.04 23.16
CA GLN A 171 4.51 -3.33 22.14
C GLN A 171 4.92 -4.21 20.97
N ILE A 172 4.96 -3.62 19.79
CA ILE A 172 5.58 -4.18 18.58
C ILE A 172 6.62 -3.17 18.07
N ARG A 173 7.86 -3.62 17.88
CA ARG A 173 8.91 -2.86 17.22
C ARG A 173 8.84 -3.10 15.71
N VAL A 174 8.61 -2.06 14.93
CA VAL A 174 8.62 -2.12 13.46
C VAL A 174 9.99 -1.65 12.98
N ALA A 175 10.83 -2.60 12.51
CA ALA A 175 12.24 -2.35 12.21
C ALA A 175 12.45 -1.65 10.87
N ASP A 176 11.67 -1.96 9.83
CA ASP A 176 11.86 -1.48 8.45
C ASP A 176 10.63 -0.75 7.91
N GLY A 177 10.36 0.43 8.48
CA GLY A 177 9.42 1.36 7.86
C GLY A 177 9.98 1.96 6.56
N LYS A 178 9.13 2.49 5.69
CA LYS A 178 9.54 3.24 4.50
C LYS A 178 10.47 4.39 4.89
N GLY A 179 11.76 4.29 4.51
CA GLY A 179 12.81 5.25 4.87
C GLY A 179 13.68 4.84 6.06
N GLY A 180 13.69 3.55 6.49
CA GLY A 180 14.60 3.02 7.51
C GLY A 180 14.33 3.50 8.94
N LYS A 181 13.20 4.18 9.19
CA LYS A 181 12.84 4.67 10.53
C LYS A 181 12.15 3.56 11.33
N GLN A 182 12.79 3.17 12.41
CA GLN A 182 12.21 2.28 13.42
C GLN A 182 11.14 3.03 14.22
N ARG A 183 10.07 2.32 14.61
CA ARG A 183 9.07 2.83 15.54
C ARG A 183 8.53 1.74 16.44
N THR A 184 8.10 2.12 17.63
CA THR A 184 7.37 1.26 18.54
C THR A 184 5.88 1.53 18.38
N VAL A 185 5.10 0.46 18.21
CA VAL A 185 3.64 0.47 18.06
C VAL A 185 3.03 -0.12 19.32
N ILE A 186 2.13 0.61 19.96
CA ILE A 186 1.39 0.12 21.12
C ILE A 186 0.23 -0.74 20.65
N ILE A 187 0.04 -1.89 21.27
CA ILE A 187 -1.00 -2.86 20.94
C ILE A 187 -1.95 -3.12 22.09
N ASN A 188 -3.22 -3.31 21.77
CA ASN A 188 -4.27 -3.57 22.74
C ASN A 188 -4.44 -5.08 23.03
N SER A 189 -5.31 -5.39 24.00
CA SER A 189 -5.60 -6.78 24.42
C SER A 189 -6.10 -7.68 23.28
N LYS A 190 -6.88 -7.14 22.31
CA LYS A 190 -7.35 -7.91 21.15
C LYS A 190 -6.20 -8.40 20.29
N VAL A 191 -5.22 -7.53 20.03
CA VAL A 191 -4.02 -7.87 19.26
C VAL A 191 -3.16 -8.88 20.02
N ILE A 192 -2.94 -8.65 21.31
CA ILE A 192 -2.17 -9.56 22.18
C ILE A 192 -2.79 -10.95 22.20
N SER A 193 -4.11 -11.05 22.41
CA SER A 193 -4.82 -12.34 22.44
C SER A 193 -4.70 -13.08 21.10
N ALA A 194 -4.89 -12.38 19.99
CA ALA A 194 -4.79 -12.98 18.65
C ALA A 194 -3.37 -13.51 18.35
N ILE A 195 -2.33 -12.75 18.73
CA ILE A 195 -0.94 -13.19 18.58
C ILE A 195 -0.66 -14.42 19.45
N ARG A 196 -1.03 -14.39 20.74
CA ARG A 196 -0.81 -15.51 21.65
C ARG A 196 -1.54 -16.79 21.22
N GLU A 197 -2.76 -16.66 20.73
CA GLU A 197 -3.53 -17.78 20.22
C GLU A 197 -2.89 -18.41 18.99
N TYR A 198 -2.39 -17.60 18.07
CA TYR A 198 -1.63 -18.09 16.94
C TYR A 198 -0.35 -18.77 17.39
N GLN A 199 0.46 -18.13 18.24
CA GLN A 199 1.74 -18.68 18.71
C GLN A 199 1.59 -20.03 19.43
N ARG A 200 0.50 -20.25 20.18
CA ARG A 200 0.21 -21.55 20.82
C ARG A 200 -0.11 -22.66 19.81
N SER A 201 -0.58 -22.33 18.63
CA SER A 201 -0.91 -23.30 17.58
C SER A 201 0.18 -23.45 16.54
N ASP A 202 1.22 -22.60 16.60
CA ASP A 202 2.33 -22.62 15.65
C ASP A 202 3.42 -23.58 16.12
N SER A 203 3.72 -24.60 15.30
CA SER A 203 4.76 -25.59 15.56
C SER A 203 5.98 -25.46 14.64
N VAL A 204 5.97 -24.49 13.72
CA VAL A 204 7.05 -24.33 12.75
C VAL A 204 8.13 -23.42 13.30
N GLU A 205 9.37 -23.87 13.24
CA GLU A 205 10.52 -23.05 13.61
C GLU A 205 10.75 -21.94 12.58
N SER A 206 10.71 -20.69 13.04
CA SER A 206 10.91 -19.51 12.21
C SER A 206 11.31 -18.30 13.08
N GLU A 207 12.17 -17.44 12.55
CA GLU A 207 12.44 -16.13 13.16
C GLU A 207 11.26 -15.16 12.97
N TYR A 208 10.47 -15.34 11.91
CA TYR A 208 9.31 -14.50 11.62
C TYR A 208 8.11 -14.88 12.47
N LEU A 209 7.36 -13.87 12.92
CA LEU A 209 6.10 -14.10 13.61
C LEU A 209 5.10 -14.83 12.71
N PHE A 210 4.97 -14.36 11.46
CA PHE A 210 4.07 -14.94 10.47
C PHE A 210 4.87 -15.50 9.29
N HIS A 211 4.73 -16.79 9.04
CA HIS A 211 5.53 -17.49 8.05
C HIS A 211 4.68 -18.51 7.24
N ASN A 212 5.24 -18.99 6.16
CA ASN A 212 4.70 -20.11 5.40
C ASN A 212 5.09 -21.46 6.05
N SER A 213 4.65 -22.59 5.48
CA SER A 213 4.96 -23.94 5.99
C SER A 213 6.46 -24.28 6.02
N LYS A 214 7.32 -23.48 5.37
CA LYS A 214 8.78 -23.62 5.33
C LYS A 214 9.50 -22.64 6.26
N GLY A 215 8.79 -21.95 7.16
CA GLY A 215 9.36 -20.96 8.07
C GLY A 215 9.81 -19.65 7.42
N LYS A 216 9.51 -19.40 6.13
CA LYS A 216 9.91 -18.20 5.40
C LYS A 216 8.79 -17.14 5.39
N VAL A 217 9.17 -15.89 5.13
CA VAL A 217 8.23 -14.76 4.98
C VAL A 217 7.08 -15.11 4.05
N LEU A 218 5.87 -14.74 4.45
CA LEU A 218 4.67 -14.90 3.63
C LEU A 218 4.69 -13.94 2.43
N ASN A 219 4.23 -14.44 1.28
CA ASN A 219 3.99 -13.58 0.15
C ASN A 219 2.73 -12.72 0.41
N PRO A 220 2.77 -11.39 0.20
CA PRO A 220 1.61 -10.53 0.33
C PRO A 220 0.39 -11.00 -0.48
N SER A 221 0.60 -11.64 -1.64
CA SER A 221 -0.49 -12.19 -2.45
C SER A 221 -1.27 -13.29 -1.75
N THR A 222 -0.64 -14.05 -0.84
CA THR A 222 -1.32 -15.08 -0.03
C THR A 222 -2.34 -14.44 0.90
N ILE A 223 -1.98 -13.30 1.52
CA ILE A 223 -2.90 -12.59 2.40
C ILE A 223 -3.95 -11.81 1.61
N ASN A 224 -3.62 -11.26 0.45
CA ASN A 224 -4.63 -10.63 -0.42
C ASN A 224 -5.74 -11.64 -0.82
N LYS A 225 -5.39 -12.91 -1.09
CA LYS A 225 -6.41 -13.96 -1.34
C LYS A 225 -7.34 -14.17 -0.14
N VAL A 226 -6.84 -14.09 1.09
CA VAL A 226 -7.68 -14.16 2.30
C VAL A 226 -8.67 -13.00 2.34
N PHE A 227 -8.24 -11.79 1.96
CA PHE A 227 -9.14 -10.65 1.87
C PHE A 227 -10.20 -10.83 0.78
N ASP A 228 -9.81 -11.36 -0.39
CA ASP A 228 -10.73 -11.63 -1.49
C ASP A 228 -11.78 -12.71 -1.12
N GLU A 229 -11.33 -13.77 -0.43
CA GLU A 229 -12.15 -14.92 -0.04
C GLU A 229 -13.19 -14.59 1.04
N PHE A 230 -12.77 -13.84 2.08
CA PHE A 230 -13.61 -13.57 3.25
C PHE A 230 -14.33 -12.22 3.22
N SER A 231 -14.20 -11.45 2.15
CA SER A 231 -15.05 -10.26 1.93
C SER A 231 -16.49 -10.68 1.70
N ALA A 232 -17.44 -9.88 2.20
CA ALA A 232 -18.86 -10.13 1.98
C ALA A 232 -19.28 -9.73 0.56
N ASP A 233 -20.36 -10.30 0.07
CA ASP A 233 -20.97 -9.91 -1.22
C ASP A 233 -21.30 -8.41 -1.22
N GLY A 234 -20.83 -7.72 -2.26
CA GLY A 234 -21.01 -6.27 -2.42
C GLY A 234 -20.07 -5.41 -1.60
N TYR A 235 -19.20 -5.98 -0.75
CA TYR A 235 -18.28 -5.22 0.09
C TYR A 235 -16.89 -5.86 0.15
N HIS A 236 -15.96 -5.32 -0.62
CA HIS A 236 -14.60 -5.84 -0.70
C HIS A 236 -13.68 -5.15 0.32
N ILE A 237 -13.30 -5.88 1.37
CA ILE A 237 -12.29 -5.42 2.34
C ILE A 237 -10.89 -5.69 1.78
N HIS A 238 -9.99 -4.75 1.92
CA HIS A 238 -8.59 -4.91 1.52
C HIS A 238 -7.63 -4.38 2.62
N PRO A 239 -6.35 -4.79 2.60
CA PRO A 239 -5.40 -4.45 3.66
C PRO A 239 -5.34 -2.97 4.04
N HIS A 240 -5.34 -2.07 3.05
CA HIS A 240 -5.31 -0.64 3.32
C HIS A 240 -6.56 -0.12 4.03
N MET A 241 -7.74 -0.73 3.78
CA MET A 241 -8.98 -0.33 4.48
C MET A 241 -8.90 -0.58 5.98
N LEU A 242 -8.31 -1.71 6.42
CA LEU A 242 -8.15 -1.97 7.85
C LEU A 242 -7.22 -0.95 8.53
N ARG A 243 -6.17 -0.53 7.84
CA ARG A 243 -5.30 0.52 8.35
C ARG A 243 -5.99 1.89 8.34
N HIS A 244 -6.81 2.20 7.34
CA HIS A 244 -7.66 3.38 7.31
C HIS A 244 -8.66 3.36 8.47
N PHE A 245 -9.29 2.22 8.69
CA PHE A 245 -10.18 1.97 9.82
C PHE A 245 -9.48 2.28 11.16
N PHE A 246 -8.25 1.79 11.38
CA PHE A 246 -7.48 2.12 12.57
C PHE A 246 -7.30 3.64 12.73
N CYS A 247 -6.77 4.31 11.68
CA CYS A 247 -6.49 5.74 11.75
C CYS A 247 -7.75 6.57 12.03
N TYR A 248 -8.85 6.25 11.35
CA TYR A 248 -10.12 6.94 11.53
C TYR A 248 -10.67 6.74 12.95
N ASN A 249 -10.79 5.50 13.40
CA ASN A 249 -11.36 5.20 14.72
C ASN A 249 -10.50 5.71 15.89
N ALA A 250 -9.17 5.69 15.74
CA ALA A 250 -8.27 6.24 16.74
C ALA A 250 -8.46 7.75 16.92
N LEU A 251 -8.64 8.49 15.81
CA LEU A 251 -8.91 9.93 15.84
C LEU A 251 -10.34 10.23 16.32
N GLU A 252 -11.33 9.49 15.82
CA GLU A 252 -12.74 9.69 16.18
C GLU A 252 -13.01 9.43 17.66
N SER A 253 -12.34 8.45 18.26
CA SER A 253 -12.47 8.17 19.70
C SER A 253 -12.00 9.31 20.59
N GLY A 254 -11.21 10.25 20.06
CA GLY A 254 -10.56 11.32 20.82
C GLY A 254 -9.47 10.83 21.79
N ALA A 255 -9.19 9.51 21.84
CA ALA A 255 -8.17 8.93 22.72
C ALA A 255 -6.74 9.13 22.19
N TYR A 256 -6.59 9.39 20.88
CA TYR A 256 -5.31 9.62 20.23
C TYR A 256 -5.27 10.99 19.58
N SER A 257 -4.18 11.70 19.79
CA SER A 257 -3.85 12.89 19.02
C SER A 257 -3.45 12.51 17.58
N ILE A 258 -3.52 13.47 16.67
CA ILE A 258 -3.11 13.27 15.27
C ILE A 258 -1.64 12.84 15.14
N ASN A 259 -0.77 13.37 16.03
CA ASN A 259 0.65 13.01 16.05
C ASN A 259 0.86 11.56 16.49
N GLU A 260 0.11 11.11 17.52
CA GLU A 260 0.17 9.73 18.00
C GLU A 260 -0.32 8.75 16.91
N VAL A 261 -1.45 9.04 16.25
CA VAL A 261 -1.92 8.21 15.13
C VAL A 261 -0.91 8.20 13.97
N SER A 262 -0.32 9.35 13.65
CA SER A 262 0.70 9.46 12.61
C SER A 262 1.93 8.60 12.92
N ASN A 263 2.41 8.66 14.18
CA ASN A 263 3.54 7.86 14.64
C ASN A 263 3.19 6.37 14.69
N GLN A 264 2.06 6.01 15.29
CA GLN A 264 1.57 4.63 15.39
C GLN A 264 1.44 4.00 14.00
N ALA A 265 0.80 4.68 13.07
CA ALA A 265 0.67 4.23 11.69
C ALA A 265 1.98 4.33 10.89
N GLY A 266 2.97 5.13 11.29
CA GLY A 266 4.21 5.35 10.54
C GLY A 266 3.95 6.11 9.24
N HIS A 267 3.24 7.23 9.31
CA HIS A 267 3.08 8.14 8.19
C HIS A 267 4.31 9.04 8.09
N THR A 268 4.92 9.10 6.92
CA THR A 268 6.08 9.98 6.64
C THR A 268 5.70 11.47 6.61
N SER A 269 4.40 11.76 6.46
CA SER A 269 3.86 13.12 6.46
C SER A 269 2.54 13.13 7.24
N ILE A 270 2.42 14.08 8.17
CA ILE A 270 1.19 14.31 8.94
C ILE A 270 0.00 14.64 8.03
N LYS A 271 0.25 15.21 6.84
CA LYS A 271 -0.79 15.45 5.82
C LYS A 271 -1.56 14.17 5.44
N THR A 272 -0.92 13.01 5.57
CA THR A 272 -1.58 11.72 5.34
C THR A 272 -2.60 11.41 6.43
N THR A 273 -2.29 11.75 7.68
CA THR A 273 -3.19 11.55 8.83
C THR A 273 -4.31 12.60 8.86
N LEU A 274 -4.03 13.85 8.45
CA LEU A 274 -5.02 14.92 8.35
C LEU A 274 -6.22 14.56 7.43
N LYS A 275 -6.00 13.69 6.45
CA LYS A 275 -7.08 13.22 5.56
C LYS A 275 -8.18 12.42 6.27
N TYR A 276 -7.92 11.94 7.48
CA TYR A 276 -8.90 11.22 8.31
C TYR A 276 -9.66 12.14 9.26
N LEU A 277 -9.27 13.41 9.36
CA LEU A 277 -10.02 14.42 10.09
C LEU A 277 -11.17 14.91 9.22
N ASN A 278 -12.30 14.22 9.29
CA ASN A 278 -13.55 14.82 8.82
C ASN A 278 -14.14 15.67 9.96
N PRO A 279 -14.42 16.93 9.73
CA PRO A 279 -15.17 17.71 10.68
C PRO A 279 -16.60 17.12 10.78
N ASN A 280 -16.83 16.31 11.80
CA ASN A 280 -18.19 15.92 12.17
C ASN A 280 -18.86 17.16 12.75
N LEU A 281 -19.79 17.77 11.98
CA LEU A 281 -20.51 18.97 12.38
C LEU A 281 -21.23 18.81 13.72
N GLU A 282 -21.73 17.61 14.04
CA GLU A 282 -22.34 17.34 15.34
C GLU A 282 -21.32 17.37 16.50
N GLN A 283 -20.11 16.85 16.27
CA GLN A 283 -19.04 16.93 17.26
C GLN A 283 -18.54 18.36 17.42
N ILE A 284 -18.48 19.15 16.35
CA ILE A 284 -18.12 20.56 16.42
C ILE A 284 -19.20 21.33 17.21
N LYS A 285 -20.48 21.08 16.94
CA LYS A 285 -21.59 21.67 17.72
C LYS A 285 -21.47 21.33 19.20
N LYS A 286 -21.29 20.04 19.55
CA LYS A 286 -21.10 19.63 20.95
C LYS A 286 -19.87 20.27 21.62
N LYS A 287 -18.78 20.47 20.88
CA LYS A 287 -17.57 21.13 21.40
C LYS A 287 -17.77 22.64 21.54
N SER A 288 -18.53 23.29 20.67
CA SER A 288 -18.83 24.71 20.77
C SER A 288 -19.74 25.03 21.98
N GLU A 289 -20.56 24.07 22.42
CA GLU A 289 -21.36 24.23 23.65
C GLU A 289 -20.51 24.14 24.96
N LEU A 290 -19.24 23.74 24.83
CA LEU A 290 -18.29 23.65 25.97
C LEU A 290 -17.42 24.91 26.12
N LEU A 291 -17.53 25.89 25.19
CA LEU A 291 -16.84 27.19 25.25
C LEU A 291 -17.72 28.27 25.86
#